data_ea56e6e9e59142623605078eb51a9cce
#
_entry.id   ea56e6e9e59142623605078eb51a9cce
#
_cell.length_a   1.000
_cell.length_b   1.000
_cell.length_c   1.000
_cell.angle_alpha   90.00
_cell.angle_beta   90.00
_cell.angle_gamma   90.00
#
_symmetry.space_group_name_H-M   'P 1'
#
loop_
_entity.id
_entity.type
_entity.pdbx_description
1 polymer ?
#
loop_
_entity_poly.entity_id
_entity_poly.type
_entity_poly.pdbx_seq_one_letter_code
_entity_poly.pdbx_strand_id
1 'polypeptide(L)'
;MNTDLIDIKIRAVEGGVTAAAGFKAAGIHAGFRKNPERLDYALVVPDKPCPGAGVFTTNRFCAAPVQVSRANLGGADKGYGIIAGVSVNSGNANAATGETGLACARETLSLIHI
;
A
#
# COMPACT_ATOMS: atom_id res chain seq x y z
N MET A 1 -4.58 14.75 -34.12
CA MET A 1 -4.52 14.24 -32.73
C MET A 1 -5.70 14.82 -31.99
N ASN A 2 -6.68 13.98 -31.71
CA ASN A 2 -7.88 14.43 -31.01
C ASN A 2 -7.54 14.55 -29.53
N THR A 3 -7.34 15.77 -29.05
CA THR A 3 -7.18 16.08 -27.65
C THR A 3 -8.56 16.34 -27.07
N ASP A 4 -9.39 15.32 -27.00
CA ASP A 4 -10.54 15.36 -26.13
C ASP A 4 -10.00 15.40 -24.70
N LEU A 5 -9.83 16.61 -24.21
CA LEU A 5 -9.53 16.85 -22.81
C LEU A 5 -10.69 16.24 -22.02
N ILE A 6 -10.42 15.12 -21.35
CA ILE A 6 -11.35 14.59 -20.36
C ILE A 6 -11.52 15.69 -19.33
N ASP A 7 -12.71 16.28 -19.26
CA ASP A 7 -13.05 17.29 -18.25
C ASP A 7 -13.14 16.59 -16.89
N ILE A 8 -11.99 16.48 -16.23
CA ILE A 8 -11.90 15.88 -14.91
C ILE A 8 -12.35 16.92 -13.89
N LYS A 9 -13.56 16.75 -13.37
CA LYS A 9 -14.05 17.55 -12.26
C LYS A 9 -13.46 17.02 -10.95
N ILE A 10 -12.61 17.82 -10.32
CA ILE A 10 -12.03 17.51 -9.02
C ILE A 10 -12.78 18.30 -7.95
N ARG A 11 -13.22 17.61 -6.90
CA ARG A 11 -13.84 18.20 -5.72
C ARG A 11 -13.11 17.75 -4.47
N ALA A 12 -12.69 18.69 -3.63
CA ALA A 12 -12.17 18.38 -2.31
C ALA A 12 -13.30 17.84 -1.41
N VAL A 13 -12.98 16.81 -0.65
CA VAL A 13 -13.89 16.22 0.34
C VAL A 13 -13.18 16.06 1.67
N GLU A 14 -13.93 16.15 2.75
CA GLU A 14 -13.43 15.86 4.09
C GLU A 14 -13.40 14.35 4.35
N GLY A 15 -12.55 13.91 5.30
CA GLY A 15 -12.49 12.53 5.74
C GLY A 15 -11.33 11.68 5.19
N GLY A 16 -10.48 12.25 4.33
CA GLY A 16 -9.33 11.54 3.77
C GLY A 16 -9.73 10.24 3.07
N VAL A 17 -8.99 9.16 3.26
CA VAL A 17 -9.25 7.87 2.62
C VAL A 17 -10.59 7.24 3.03
N THR A 18 -11.10 7.58 4.21
CA THR A 18 -12.39 7.07 4.71
C THR A 18 -13.59 7.83 4.14
N ALA A 19 -13.38 8.89 3.35
CA ALA A 19 -14.44 9.53 2.58
C ALA A 19 -15.04 8.58 1.52
N ALA A 20 -14.27 7.60 1.07
CA ALA A 20 -14.78 6.54 0.20
C ALA A 20 -15.62 5.56 1.03
N ALA A 21 -16.87 5.34 0.61
CA ALA A 21 -17.74 4.38 1.27
C ALA A 21 -17.18 2.96 1.19
N GLY A 22 -17.31 2.20 2.28
CA GLY A 22 -16.83 0.83 2.36
C GLY A 22 -15.34 0.68 2.71
N PHE A 23 -14.69 1.75 3.16
CA PHE A 23 -13.29 1.70 3.62
C PHE A 23 -13.16 2.17 5.07
N LYS A 24 -12.29 1.49 5.80
CA LYS A 24 -11.85 1.84 7.14
C LYS A 24 -10.34 2.05 7.13
N ALA A 25 -9.86 2.93 7.98
CA ALA A 25 -8.44 3.18 8.14
C ALA A 25 -8.09 3.38 9.61
N ALA A 26 -6.88 2.99 9.96
CA ALA A 26 -6.31 3.23 11.27
C ALA A 26 -4.84 3.62 11.12
N GLY A 27 -4.36 4.47 12.01
CA GLY A 27 -2.95 4.82 12.13
C GLY A 27 -2.48 4.64 13.57
N ILE A 28 -1.28 4.11 13.74
CA ILE A 28 -0.67 3.89 15.04
C ILE A 28 0.81 4.26 15.03
N HIS A 29 1.38 4.40 16.22
CA HIS A 29 2.82 4.36 16.40
C HIS A 29 3.24 2.90 16.61
N ALA A 30 3.95 2.35 15.63
CA ALA A 30 4.43 0.96 15.67
C ALA A 30 5.93 0.84 15.95
N GLY A 31 6.60 1.97 16.17
CA GLY A 31 8.03 2.00 16.53
C GLY A 31 9.00 2.08 15.35
N PHE A 32 8.53 2.34 14.12
CA PHE A 32 9.41 2.62 12.99
C PHE A 32 10.17 3.95 13.16
N ARG A 33 9.56 4.90 13.85
CA ARG A 33 10.16 6.19 14.20
C ARG A 33 10.41 6.26 15.71
N LYS A 34 11.46 6.98 16.09
CA LYS A 34 11.86 7.15 17.51
C LYS A 34 10.85 8.01 18.30
N ASN A 35 10.20 8.98 17.65
CA ASN A 35 9.24 9.85 18.33
C ASN A 35 7.90 9.12 18.52
N PRO A 36 7.50 8.80 19.76
CA PRO A 36 6.28 8.04 20.04
C PRO A 36 4.98 8.79 19.73
N GLU A 37 5.04 10.12 19.58
CA GLU A 37 3.87 10.94 19.22
C GLU A 37 3.55 10.91 17.73
N ARG A 38 4.48 10.41 16.92
CA ARG A 38 4.28 10.30 15.47
C ARG A 38 3.73 8.94 15.10
N LEU A 39 2.58 8.96 14.47
CA LEU A 39 2.04 7.77 13.80
C LEU A 39 2.96 7.39 12.65
N ASP A 40 3.35 6.14 12.58
CA ASP A 40 4.32 5.64 11.59
C ASP A 40 3.86 4.37 10.87
N TYR A 41 2.68 3.89 11.21
CA TYR A 41 2.06 2.74 10.56
C TYR A 41 0.58 2.99 10.34
N ALA A 42 0.10 2.68 9.14
CA ALA A 42 -1.31 2.81 8.77
C ALA A 42 -1.81 1.57 8.04
N LEU A 43 -3.09 1.30 8.23
CA LEU A 43 -3.80 0.23 7.55
C LEU A 43 -5.10 0.79 6.96
N VAL A 44 -5.33 0.51 5.68
CA VAL A 44 -6.58 0.82 4.98
C VAL A 44 -7.22 -0.50 4.55
N VAL A 45 -8.46 -0.72 4.96
CA VAL A 45 -9.15 -2.00 4.75
C VAL A 45 -10.53 -1.75 4.16
N PRO A 46 -10.89 -2.40 3.05
CA PRO A 46 -12.27 -2.41 2.56
C PRO A 46 -13.14 -3.32 3.44
N ASP A 47 -14.45 -3.09 3.45
CA ASP A 47 -15.40 -3.93 4.19
C ASP A 47 -15.39 -5.40 3.72
N LYS A 48 -15.00 -5.62 2.48
CA LYS A 48 -14.76 -6.94 1.88
C LYS A 48 -13.65 -6.83 0.83
N PRO A 49 -12.91 -7.91 0.56
CA PRO A 49 -11.88 -7.90 -0.48
C PRO A 49 -12.42 -7.31 -1.79
N CYS A 50 -11.66 -6.44 -2.40
CA CYS A 50 -12.07 -5.69 -3.57
C CYS A 50 -10.98 -5.65 -4.64
N PRO A 51 -11.32 -5.33 -5.89
CA PRO A 51 -10.33 -5.12 -6.94
C PRO A 51 -9.32 -4.03 -6.55
N GLY A 52 -8.06 -4.31 -6.79
CA GLY A 52 -6.97 -3.37 -6.63
C GLY A 52 -6.04 -3.38 -7.84
N ALA A 53 -5.40 -2.26 -8.09
CA ALA A 53 -4.41 -2.12 -9.15
C ALA A 53 -3.23 -1.30 -8.63
N GLY A 54 -2.05 -1.56 -9.16
CA GLY A 54 -0.84 -0.86 -8.79
C GLY A 54 0.14 -0.75 -9.93
N VAL A 55 0.93 0.31 -9.92
CA VAL A 55 2.08 0.50 -10.80
C VAL A 55 3.34 0.50 -9.95
N PHE A 56 4.40 -0.09 -10.48
CA PHE A 56 5.63 -0.30 -9.74
C PHE A 56 6.82 0.18 -10.56
N THR A 57 7.90 0.51 -9.86
CA THR A 57 9.15 0.85 -10.50
C THR A 57 9.67 -0.28 -11.39
N THR A 58 10.28 0.07 -12.50
CA THR A 58 11.02 -0.86 -13.37
C THR A 58 12.44 -1.12 -12.88
N ASN A 59 12.89 -0.42 -11.84
CA ASN A 59 14.19 -0.63 -11.25
C ASN A 59 14.29 -2.06 -10.68
N ARG A 60 15.28 -2.81 -11.11
CA ARG A 60 15.54 -4.18 -10.64
C ARG A 60 15.95 -4.22 -9.17
N PHE A 61 16.55 -3.15 -8.68
CA PHE A 61 16.95 -2.99 -7.28
C PHE A 61 15.82 -2.34 -6.48
N CYS A 62 14.66 -2.98 -6.43
CA CYS A 62 13.50 -2.49 -5.72
C CYS A 62 13.41 -3.07 -4.31
N ALA A 63 12.80 -2.30 -3.41
CA ALA A 63 12.61 -2.69 -2.01
C ALA A 63 11.72 -3.93 -1.86
N ALA A 64 11.87 -4.65 -0.76
CA ALA A 64 11.08 -5.83 -0.45
C ALA A 64 9.56 -5.58 -0.49
N PRO A 65 9.02 -4.49 0.06
CA PRO A 65 7.59 -4.19 -0.05
C PRO A 65 7.08 -4.06 -1.48
N VAL A 66 7.90 -3.53 -2.39
CA VAL A 66 7.56 -3.43 -3.82
C VAL A 66 7.44 -4.82 -4.43
N GLN A 67 8.37 -5.71 -4.13
CA GLN A 67 8.35 -7.09 -4.63
C GLN A 67 7.12 -7.86 -4.14
N VAL A 68 6.81 -7.74 -2.85
CA VAL A 68 5.65 -8.40 -2.24
C VAL A 68 4.34 -7.85 -2.79
N SER A 69 4.20 -6.54 -2.90
CA SER A 69 3.00 -5.89 -3.45
C SER A 69 2.76 -6.28 -4.90
N ARG A 70 3.82 -6.31 -5.71
CA ARG A 70 3.76 -6.76 -7.10
C ARG A 70 3.29 -8.22 -7.21
N ALA A 71 3.83 -9.09 -6.37
CA ALA A 71 3.43 -10.50 -6.33
C ALA A 71 1.96 -10.66 -5.94
N ASN A 72 1.50 -9.90 -4.96
CA ASN A 72 0.10 -9.94 -4.50
C ASN A 72 -0.89 -9.40 -5.54
N LEU A 73 -0.43 -8.55 -6.46
CA LEU A 73 -1.23 -8.05 -7.59
C LEU A 73 -1.03 -8.87 -8.88
N GLY A 74 -0.64 -10.13 -8.77
CA GLY A 74 -0.56 -11.05 -9.91
C GLY A 74 0.76 -11.07 -10.64
N GLY A 75 1.82 -10.48 -10.08
CA GLY A 75 3.16 -10.48 -10.63
C GLY A 75 3.47 -9.32 -11.59
N ALA A 76 4.64 -9.39 -12.24
CA ALA A 76 5.20 -8.28 -13.01
C ALA A 76 4.33 -7.83 -14.20
N ASP A 77 3.59 -8.75 -14.81
CA ASP A 77 2.89 -8.51 -16.07
C ASP A 77 1.39 -8.17 -15.87
N LYS A 78 0.89 -8.26 -14.65
CA LYS A 78 -0.53 -8.08 -14.38
C LYS A 78 -0.86 -6.76 -13.68
N GLY A 79 -0.31 -6.52 -12.48
CA GLY A 79 -0.49 -5.27 -11.74
C GLY A 79 -1.92 -5.02 -11.22
N TYR A 80 -2.78 -6.03 -11.19
CA TYR A 80 -4.12 -5.94 -10.62
C TYR A 80 -4.58 -7.28 -10.03
N GLY A 81 -5.50 -7.23 -9.10
CA GLY A 81 -6.04 -8.43 -8.46
C GLY A 81 -7.05 -8.08 -7.38
N ILE A 82 -7.47 -9.07 -6.61
CA ILE A 82 -8.32 -8.86 -5.44
C ILE A 82 -7.43 -8.69 -4.22
N ILE A 83 -7.65 -7.60 -3.48
CA ILE A 83 -6.89 -7.27 -2.29
C ILE A 83 -7.79 -7.11 -1.06
N ALA A 84 -7.25 -7.40 0.10
CA ALA A 84 -7.94 -7.30 1.39
C ALA A 84 -7.56 -6.03 2.16
N GLY A 85 -6.56 -5.30 1.74
CA GLY A 85 -6.14 -4.06 2.38
C GLY A 85 -4.80 -3.54 1.88
N VAL A 86 -4.44 -2.37 2.36
CA VAL A 86 -3.15 -1.73 2.10
C VAL A 86 -2.50 -1.37 3.44
N SER A 87 -1.28 -1.81 3.62
CA SER A 87 -0.44 -1.52 4.77
C SER A 87 0.65 -0.51 4.36
N VAL A 88 0.82 0.53 5.14
CA VAL A 88 1.77 1.61 4.87
C VAL A 88 2.58 1.91 6.11
N ASN A 89 3.89 2.00 5.99
CA ASN A 89 4.74 2.51 7.07
C ASN A 89 5.60 3.69 6.61
N SER A 90 6.05 4.47 7.57
CA SER A 90 7.04 5.52 7.38
C SER A 90 8.24 5.30 8.31
N GLY A 91 9.42 5.79 7.93
CA GLY A 91 10.62 5.70 8.75
C GLY A 91 11.53 4.51 8.45
N ASN A 92 11.04 3.51 7.73
CA ASN A 92 11.84 2.37 7.25
C ASN A 92 11.34 1.93 5.88
N ALA A 93 12.20 1.99 4.87
CA ALA A 93 11.87 1.60 3.51
C ALA A 93 12.01 0.09 3.26
N ASN A 94 12.69 -0.64 4.13
CA ASN A 94 13.05 -2.05 3.92
C ASN A 94 13.71 -2.28 2.55
N ALA A 95 14.63 -1.38 2.18
CA ALA A 95 15.33 -1.40 0.92
C ALA A 95 16.72 -2.03 1.08
N ALA A 96 17.19 -2.76 0.08
CA ALA A 96 18.51 -3.41 0.06
C ALA A 96 18.73 -4.39 1.24
N THR A 97 17.69 -5.08 1.66
CA THR A 97 17.71 -5.97 2.84
C THR A 97 17.75 -7.46 2.48
N GLY A 98 17.78 -7.78 1.19
CA GLY A 98 17.88 -9.15 0.69
C GLY A 98 16.71 -10.05 1.11
N GLU A 99 16.98 -11.35 1.23
CA GLU A 99 15.97 -12.35 1.59
C GLU A 99 15.37 -12.13 2.99
N THR A 100 16.17 -11.63 3.94
CA THR A 100 15.67 -11.32 5.28
C THR A 100 14.60 -10.23 5.24
N GLY A 101 14.84 -9.15 4.50
CA GLY A 101 13.85 -8.08 4.34
C GLY A 101 12.60 -8.53 3.60
N LEU A 102 12.74 -9.42 2.63
CA LEU A 102 11.61 -10.00 1.91
C LEU A 102 10.76 -10.90 2.82
N ALA A 103 11.41 -11.71 3.67
CA ALA A 103 10.73 -12.52 4.67
C ALA A 103 9.98 -11.65 5.68
N CYS A 104 10.60 -10.58 6.20
CA CYS A 104 9.96 -9.63 7.11
C CYS A 104 8.74 -8.94 6.49
N ALA A 105 8.81 -8.55 5.22
CA ALA A 105 7.69 -7.94 4.52
C ALA A 105 6.50 -8.90 4.40
N ARG A 106 6.75 -10.16 4.10
CA ARG A 106 5.72 -11.20 4.04
C ARG A 106 5.12 -11.50 5.42
N GLU A 107 5.97 -11.59 6.43
CA GLU A 107 5.54 -11.82 7.81
C GLU A 107 4.65 -10.68 8.31
N THR A 108 5.01 -9.44 8.05
CA THR A 108 4.19 -8.26 8.39
C THR A 108 2.77 -8.41 7.85
N LEU A 109 2.61 -8.78 6.59
CA LEU A 109 1.29 -8.98 5.99
C LEU A 109 0.55 -10.18 6.58
N SER A 110 1.25 -11.25 6.92
CA SER A 110 0.64 -12.43 7.53
C SER A 110 0.09 -12.16 8.93
N LEU A 111 0.74 -11.28 9.70
CA LEU A 111 0.30 -10.87 11.04
C LEU A 111 -0.93 -9.94 10.99
N ILE A 112 -1.10 -9.19 9.91
CA ILE A 112 -2.28 -8.34 9.69
C ILE A 112 -3.46 -9.18 9.22
N HIS A 113 -3.18 -10.30 8.60
CA HIS A 113 -4.19 -11.21 8.07
C HIS A 113 -4.79 -12.05 9.22
N ILE A 114 -5.81 -11.53 9.80
CA ILE A 114 -6.59 -12.16 10.86
C ILE A 114 -7.72 -12.97 10.21
#